data_41058ea68558f27929160bab431e646f
#
_entry.id   41058ea68558f27929160bab431e646f
#
_cell.length_a   1.000
_cell.length_b   1.000
_cell.length_c   1.000
_cell.angle_alpha   90.00
_cell.angle_beta   90.00
_cell.angle_gamma   90.00
#
_symmetry.space_group_name_H-M   'P 1'
#
loop_
_entity.id
_entity.type
_entity.pdbx_description
1 polymer ?
#
loop_
_entity_poly.entity_id
_entity_poly.type
_entity_poly.pdbx_seq_one_letter_code
_entity_poly.pdbx_strand_id
1 'polypeptide(L)'
;MKKFTSRLMVTMVAMMTLVACSSDKSESGSTTESDVKVGMMIGAGSIDDKSFNQGTWEGILKYEDDHEGVKSQYVKANSETTADYLSAADNLIMAGNNVVVAPGYYFGEAITELQTANPEVSFVILDGEPTTMADNTLAIYFAEEQAGFLAGIAAALQSETGKVAFIGGMKLPAVERFGWGYVAGVAYANQTYGTTVEVADYQYQGTFDDVQGGQMMAAGMYDKGIDIIFTAAAAVGNGVINEAKARTETGEKVYVIGVDVDQYDDGLMNDGTSVVLTSAVKRIDVATYDALKAYGEGNFQGGEIITMDAKTNGIGLPETNPNLTTETQEKVDETFVKIQEGNLIVPVTADELDAFLSDAGYEAGSLNYK
;
A
#
# COMPACT_ATOMS: atom_id res chain seq x y z
N MET A 1 -37.94 -18.16 -70.67
CA MET A 1 -38.81 -19.37 -70.55
C MET A 1 -39.04 -19.60 -69.09
N LYS A 2 -40.26 -19.26 -68.62
CA LYS A 2 -41.27 -20.18 -68.06
C LYS A 2 -40.77 -20.92 -66.79
N LYS A 3 -41.39 -20.91 -65.61
CA LYS A 3 -42.75 -20.68 -65.09
C LYS A 3 -42.62 -20.71 -63.57
N PHE A 4 -43.22 -19.82 -62.75
CA PHE A 4 -44.53 -19.92 -62.07
C PHE A 4 -44.78 -21.19 -61.27
N THR A 5 -45.03 -21.07 -59.96
CA THR A 5 -46.24 -21.32 -59.15
C THR A 5 -45.86 -21.28 -57.68
N SER A 6 -46.37 -20.46 -56.82
CA SER A 6 -47.71 -20.20 -56.27
C SER A 6 -48.14 -21.14 -55.14
N ARG A 7 -48.47 -20.50 -53.99
CA ARG A 7 -49.44 -20.86 -52.89
C ARG A 7 -48.99 -21.91 -51.89
N LEU A 8 -49.16 -21.81 -50.57
CA LEU A 8 -50.43 -21.60 -49.90
C LEU A 8 -50.20 -21.20 -48.41
N MET A 9 -51.03 -20.35 -47.92
CA MET A 9 -51.26 -19.83 -46.61
C MET A 9 -51.93 -20.89 -45.72
N VAL A 10 -51.46 -21.16 -44.51
CA VAL A 10 -52.29 -21.76 -43.44
C VAL A 10 -51.95 -21.04 -42.13
N THR A 11 -52.92 -20.29 -41.67
CA THR A 11 -53.04 -19.69 -40.35
C THR A 11 -53.46 -20.81 -39.37
N MET A 12 -52.72 -20.97 -38.25
CA MET A 12 -53.22 -21.74 -37.10
C MET A 12 -52.96 -20.94 -35.80
N VAL A 13 -54.04 -20.40 -35.30
CA VAL A 13 -54.20 -19.80 -33.98
C VAL A 13 -54.21 -20.94 -32.96
N ALA A 14 -53.30 -20.96 -32.02
CA ALA A 14 -53.45 -21.75 -30.80
C ALA A 14 -53.21 -20.86 -29.57
N MET A 15 -54.30 -20.58 -28.88
CA MET A 15 -54.29 -20.12 -27.49
C MET A 15 -53.65 -21.16 -26.59
N MET A 16 -52.69 -20.74 -25.77
CA MET A 16 -52.34 -21.49 -24.55
C MET A 16 -51.99 -20.53 -23.41
N THR A 17 -52.87 -20.57 -22.49
CA THR A 17 -52.88 -20.37 -21.05
C THR A 17 -51.57 -19.98 -20.36
N LEU A 18 -51.64 -18.82 -19.69
CA LEU A 18 -50.76 -18.38 -18.64
C LEU A 18 -50.77 -19.38 -17.48
N VAL A 19 -49.57 -19.92 -17.16
CA VAL A 19 -49.28 -20.45 -15.84
C VAL A 19 -48.29 -19.47 -15.21
N ALA A 20 -48.74 -18.65 -14.29
CA ALA A 20 -47.92 -17.85 -13.40
C ALA A 20 -47.28 -18.77 -12.37
N CYS A 21 -45.97 -19.05 -12.51
CA CYS A 21 -45.15 -19.45 -11.38
C CYS A 21 -44.38 -18.22 -10.92
N SER A 22 -44.85 -17.64 -9.83
CA SER A 22 -44.06 -16.70 -9.05
C SER A 22 -42.94 -17.50 -8.36
N SER A 23 -41.75 -17.36 -8.83
CA SER A 23 -40.53 -17.62 -8.06
C SER A 23 -39.97 -16.25 -7.68
N ASP A 24 -40.08 -15.92 -6.42
CA ASP A 24 -39.35 -14.83 -5.80
C ASP A 24 -37.86 -15.08 -6.06
N LYS A 25 -37.32 -14.40 -7.08
CA LYS A 25 -35.91 -14.11 -7.16
C LYS A 25 -35.74 -12.80 -6.39
N SER A 26 -35.07 -12.88 -5.23
CA SER A 26 -34.41 -11.73 -4.67
C SER A 26 -33.58 -11.09 -5.77
N GLU A 27 -33.98 -9.92 -6.22
CA GLU A 27 -33.15 -9.04 -7.04
C GLU A 27 -31.95 -8.65 -6.15
N SER A 28 -30.80 -9.28 -6.39
CA SER A 28 -29.53 -8.66 -6.04
C SER A 28 -29.44 -7.43 -6.95
N GLY A 29 -29.58 -6.25 -6.38
CA GLY A 29 -29.44 -5.01 -7.11
C GLY A 29 -28.05 -4.95 -7.75
N SER A 30 -27.99 -5.06 -9.07
CA SER A 30 -26.76 -4.75 -9.79
C SER A 30 -26.59 -3.22 -9.68
N THR A 31 -25.61 -2.77 -8.90
CA THR A 31 -25.10 -1.41 -8.95
C THR A 31 -24.68 -1.14 -10.39
N THR A 32 -25.18 -0.06 -10.99
CA THR A 32 -24.62 0.42 -12.26
C THR A 32 -23.40 1.26 -11.94
N GLU A 33 -22.35 1.22 -12.75
CA GLU A 33 -21.11 2.00 -12.54
C GLU A 33 -21.37 3.49 -12.23
N SER A 34 -22.44 4.07 -12.79
CA SER A 34 -22.84 5.46 -12.57
C SER A 34 -23.38 5.77 -11.17
N ASP A 35 -23.64 4.75 -10.34
CA ASP A 35 -24.21 4.92 -8.99
C ASP A 35 -23.15 4.80 -7.89
N VAL A 36 -21.86 4.60 -8.24
CA VAL A 36 -20.77 4.48 -7.27
C VAL A 36 -20.41 5.84 -6.68
N LYS A 37 -20.46 5.93 -5.36
CA LYS A 37 -20.02 7.09 -4.58
C LYS A 37 -19.07 6.64 -3.49
N VAL A 38 -17.86 7.15 -3.57
CA VAL A 38 -16.74 6.71 -2.73
C VAL A 38 -16.47 7.72 -1.63
N GLY A 39 -16.46 7.25 -0.40
CA GLY A 39 -16.01 8.02 0.76
C GLY A 39 -14.70 7.48 1.31
N MET A 40 -13.70 8.32 1.56
CA MET A 40 -12.48 7.93 2.26
C MET A 40 -12.47 8.49 3.67
N MET A 41 -12.23 7.65 4.67
CA MET A 41 -11.93 8.10 6.03
C MET A 41 -10.45 8.40 6.18
N ILE A 42 -10.10 9.46 6.88
CA ILE A 42 -8.72 9.76 7.27
C ILE A 42 -8.64 9.76 8.78
N GLY A 43 -7.76 8.94 9.34
CA GLY A 43 -7.42 8.92 10.77
C GLY A 43 -6.22 9.82 11.06
N ALA A 44 -5.06 9.24 11.19
CA ALA A 44 -3.80 9.95 11.38
C ALA A 44 -3.33 10.65 10.10
N GLY A 45 -2.63 11.76 10.23
CA GLY A 45 -2.00 12.46 9.11
C GLY A 45 -2.96 13.31 8.27
N SER A 46 -2.65 13.44 7.00
CA SER A 46 -3.41 14.22 6.01
C SER A 46 -3.46 13.48 4.67
N ILE A 47 -4.30 13.99 3.75
CA ILE A 47 -4.46 13.40 2.42
C ILE A 47 -3.25 13.62 1.51
N ASP A 48 -2.38 14.53 1.86
CA ASP A 48 -1.16 14.93 1.14
C ASP A 48 0.12 14.54 1.91
N ASP A 49 0.06 13.39 2.60
CA ASP A 49 1.18 12.87 3.42
C ASP A 49 2.38 12.37 2.59
N LYS A 50 2.27 12.36 1.26
CA LYS A 50 3.26 11.82 0.31
C LYS A 50 3.52 10.32 0.47
N SER A 51 2.55 9.58 1.01
CA SER A 51 2.67 8.18 1.38
C SER A 51 1.30 7.48 1.35
N PHE A 52 0.88 6.87 2.44
CA PHE A 52 -0.24 5.95 2.55
C PHE A 52 -1.61 6.57 2.22
N ASN A 53 -1.95 7.71 2.85
CA ASN A 53 -3.24 8.36 2.59
C ASN A 53 -3.30 8.93 1.18
N GLN A 54 -2.22 9.55 0.72
CA GLN A 54 -2.14 10.08 -0.64
C GLN A 54 -2.30 8.97 -1.68
N GLY A 55 -1.55 7.86 -1.58
CA GLY A 55 -1.65 6.76 -2.52
C GLY A 55 -3.05 6.14 -2.56
N THR A 56 -3.72 6.01 -1.40
CA THR A 56 -5.12 5.56 -1.35
C THR A 56 -6.04 6.51 -2.10
N TRP A 57 -5.89 7.82 -1.86
CA TRP A 57 -6.71 8.84 -2.50
C TRP A 57 -6.47 8.94 -4.02
N GLU A 58 -5.25 8.79 -4.46
CA GLU A 58 -4.91 8.74 -5.89
C GLU A 58 -5.58 7.57 -6.61
N GLY A 59 -5.65 6.39 -5.96
CA GLY A 59 -6.42 5.26 -6.47
C GLY A 59 -7.91 5.55 -6.62
N ILE A 60 -8.51 6.25 -5.64
CA ILE A 60 -9.91 6.69 -5.68
C ILE A 60 -10.12 7.71 -6.83
N LEU A 61 -9.27 8.73 -6.92
CA LEU A 61 -9.38 9.76 -7.95
C LEU A 61 -9.22 9.16 -9.35
N LYS A 62 -8.28 8.23 -9.52
CA LYS A 62 -8.12 7.53 -10.79
C LYS A 62 -9.37 6.75 -11.18
N TYR A 63 -10.01 6.09 -10.21
CA TYR A 63 -11.27 5.40 -10.47
C TYR A 63 -12.40 6.38 -10.85
N GLU A 64 -12.50 7.53 -10.17
CA GLU A 64 -13.46 8.59 -10.53
C GLU A 64 -13.22 9.15 -11.93
N ASP A 65 -11.96 9.35 -12.32
CA ASP A 65 -11.58 9.88 -13.63
C ASP A 65 -11.88 8.89 -14.77
N ASP A 66 -11.70 7.60 -14.54
CA ASP A 66 -11.92 6.55 -15.53
C ASP A 66 -13.41 6.17 -15.69
N HIS A 67 -14.30 6.55 -14.73
CA HIS A 67 -15.71 6.13 -14.69
C HIS A 67 -16.67 7.32 -14.57
N GLU A 68 -17.38 7.62 -15.66
CA GLU A 68 -18.31 8.76 -15.72
C GLU A 68 -19.47 8.59 -14.71
N GLY A 69 -19.68 9.60 -13.88
CA GLY A 69 -20.76 9.63 -12.88
C GLY A 69 -20.33 9.23 -11.47
N VAL A 70 -19.18 8.59 -11.31
CA VAL A 70 -18.57 8.32 -10.00
C VAL A 70 -18.25 9.64 -9.29
N LYS A 71 -18.44 9.68 -7.98
CA LYS A 71 -18.11 10.84 -7.12
C LYS A 71 -17.35 10.36 -5.91
N SER A 72 -16.32 11.12 -5.54
CA SER A 72 -15.51 10.85 -4.36
C SER A 72 -15.43 12.03 -3.40
N GLN A 73 -15.25 11.73 -2.13
CA GLN A 73 -14.98 12.70 -1.08
C GLN A 73 -14.25 12.03 0.08
N TYR A 74 -13.63 12.83 0.93
CA TYR A 74 -13.02 12.32 2.16
C TYR A 74 -13.48 13.08 3.40
N VAL A 75 -13.41 12.42 4.55
CA VAL A 75 -13.66 13.02 5.86
C VAL A 75 -12.53 12.62 6.79
N LYS A 76 -11.87 13.63 7.39
CA LYS A 76 -10.90 13.41 8.46
C LYS A 76 -11.63 13.33 9.79
N ALA A 77 -11.33 12.28 10.57
CA ALA A 77 -11.82 12.14 11.93
C ALA A 77 -11.27 13.25 12.83
N ASN A 78 -12.05 13.66 13.84
CA ASN A 78 -11.65 14.74 14.75
C ASN A 78 -10.50 14.32 15.68
N SER A 79 -10.43 13.03 16.02
CA SER A 79 -9.34 12.44 16.78
C SER A 79 -9.21 10.95 16.42
N GLU A 80 -8.18 10.29 16.93
CA GLU A 80 -7.88 8.87 16.66
C GLU A 80 -8.63 7.94 17.65
N THR A 81 -9.93 8.14 17.79
CA THR A 81 -10.81 7.28 18.59
C THR A 81 -11.85 6.58 17.74
N THR A 82 -12.26 5.36 18.14
CA THR A 82 -13.33 4.62 17.46
C THR A 82 -14.60 5.46 17.30
N ALA A 83 -14.97 6.27 18.30
CA ALA A 83 -16.15 7.13 18.22
C ALA A 83 -16.05 8.22 17.14
N ASP A 84 -14.88 8.83 16.96
CA ASP A 84 -14.65 9.82 15.90
C ASP A 84 -14.56 9.16 14.52
N TYR A 85 -14.05 7.93 14.43
CA TYR A 85 -14.09 7.13 13.19
C TYR A 85 -15.51 6.76 12.79
N LEU A 86 -16.34 6.33 13.73
CA LEU A 86 -17.77 6.09 13.49
C LEU A 86 -18.46 7.36 13.00
N SER A 87 -18.22 8.50 13.64
CA SER A 87 -18.77 9.80 13.23
C SER A 87 -18.32 10.22 11.82
N ALA A 88 -17.06 9.98 11.45
CA ALA A 88 -16.56 10.26 10.12
C ALA A 88 -17.24 9.39 9.06
N ALA A 89 -17.41 8.09 9.33
CA ALA A 89 -18.12 7.17 8.45
C ALA A 89 -19.59 7.55 8.30
N ASP A 90 -20.29 7.86 9.40
CA ASP A 90 -21.69 8.30 9.38
C ASP A 90 -21.88 9.53 8.49
N ASN A 91 -20.96 10.51 8.55
CA ASN A 91 -20.98 11.67 7.67
C ASN A 91 -20.88 11.29 6.19
N LEU A 92 -20.00 10.35 5.86
CA LEU A 92 -19.84 9.83 4.49
C LEU A 92 -21.10 9.09 4.02
N ILE A 93 -21.64 8.20 4.86
CA ILE A 93 -22.84 7.41 4.56
C ILE A 93 -24.08 8.32 4.39
N MET A 94 -24.28 9.29 5.28
CA MET A 94 -25.36 10.27 5.16
C MET A 94 -25.22 11.17 3.93
N ALA A 95 -24.01 11.41 3.44
CA ALA A 95 -23.77 12.09 2.16
C ALA A 95 -24.08 11.20 0.95
N GLY A 96 -24.42 9.93 1.17
CA GLY A 96 -24.86 8.97 0.16
C GLY A 96 -23.72 8.16 -0.45
N ASN A 97 -22.55 8.10 0.21
CA ASN A 97 -21.49 7.20 -0.23
C ASN A 97 -21.89 5.74 0.04
N ASN A 98 -21.73 4.89 -0.96
CA ASN A 98 -22.06 3.47 -0.90
C ASN A 98 -20.83 2.55 -0.85
N VAL A 99 -19.62 3.14 -1.00
CA VAL A 99 -18.35 2.50 -0.70
C VAL A 99 -17.54 3.42 0.23
N VAL A 100 -17.05 2.87 1.34
CA VAL A 100 -16.21 3.59 2.30
C VAL A 100 -14.83 2.92 2.34
N VAL A 101 -13.79 3.69 2.03
CA VAL A 101 -12.40 3.26 2.07
C VAL A 101 -11.75 3.77 3.36
N ALA A 102 -11.10 2.88 4.10
CA ALA A 102 -10.52 3.11 5.42
C ALA A 102 -9.04 2.70 5.43
N PRO A 103 -8.11 3.61 5.12
CA PRO A 103 -6.68 3.30 5.12
C PRO A 103 -6.10 3.32 6.54
N GLY A 104 -5.86 2.14 7.08
CA GLY A 104 -5.16 1.96 8.34
C GLY A 104 -5.81 0.96 9.30
N TYR A 105 -4.98 0.21 9.99
CA TYR A 105 -5.36 -0.83 10.94
C TYR A 105 -6.29 -0.33 12.07
N TYR A 106 -6.14 0.92 12.49
CA TYR A 106 -6.92 1.52 13.58
C TYR A 106 -8.42 1.68 13.27
N PHE A 107 -8.82 1.53 12.02
CA PHE A 107 -10.24 1.53 11.65
C PHE A 107 -10.95 0.20 11.89
N GLY A 108 -10.22 -0.89 12.18
CA GLY A 108 -10.79 -2.24 12.31
C GLY A 108 -11.95 -2.34 13.29
N GLU A 109 -11.85 -1.68 14.45
CA GLU A 109 -12.91 -1.66 15.47
C GLU A 109 -14.17 -0.91 14.98
N ALA A 110 -13.98 0.26 14.36
CA ALA A 110 -15.08 1.04 13.78
C ALA A 110 -15.76 0.29 12.62
N ILE A 111 -14.97 -0.33 11.72
CA ILE A 111 -15.51 -1.13 10.61
C ILE A 111 -16.31 -2.33 11.13
N THR A 112 -15.90 -2.96 12.24
CA THR A 112 -16.67 -4.05 12.87
C THR A 112 -18.11 -3.65 13.22
N GLU A 113 -18.29 -2.42 13.70
CA GLU A 113 -19.62 -1.87 14.01
C GLU A 113 -20.36 -1.41 12.74
N LEU A 114 -19.66 -0.67 11.87
CA LEU A 114 -20.22 -0.05 10.66
C LEU A 114 -20.76 -1.07 9.67
N GLN A 115 -20.03 -2.15 9.38
CA GLN A 115 -20.43 -3.19 8.44
C GLN A 115 -21.73 -3.88 8.84
N THR A 116 -21.98 -3.99 10.16
CA THR A 116 -23.21 -4.60 10.70
C THR A 116 -24.38 -3.60 10.69
N ALA A 117 -24.08 -2.33 11.00
CA ALA A 117 -25.10 -1.27 11.04
C ALA A 117 -25.57 -0.82 9.65
N ASN A 118 -24.71 -0.97 8.62
CA ASN A 118 -24.94 -0.48 7.26
C ASN A 118 -24.70 -1.61 6.23
N PRO A 119 -25.56 -2.63 6.17
CA PRO A 119 -25.36 -3.79 5.30
C PRO A 119 -25.42 -3.45 3.79
N GLU A 120 -25.95 -2.28 3.43
CA GLU A 120 -26.01 -1.76 2.06
C GLU A 120 -24.77 -0.99 1.62
N VAL A 121 -23.85 -0.70 2.55
CA VAL A 121 -22.59 0.00 2.29
C VAL A 121 -21.46 -1.01 2.24
N SER A 122 -20.57 -0.90 1.25
CA SER A 122 -19.36 -1.70 1.17
C SER A 122 -18.18 -0.97 1.81
N PHE A 123 -17.35 -1.73 2.50
CA PHE A 123 -16.18 -1.21 3.20
C PHE A 123 -14.89 -1.84 2.62
N VAL A 124 -13.90 -1.01 2.37
CA VAL A 124 -12.54 -1.45 2.01
C VAL A 124 -11.58 -0.96 3.08
N ILE A 125 -10.93 -1.86 3.80
CA ILE A 125 -9.93 -1.51 4.80
C ILE A 125 -8.55 -1.94 4.32
N LEU A 126 -7.56 -1.04 4.42
CA LEU A 126 -6.18 -1.26 4.01
C LEU A 126 -5.30 -1.38 5.26
N ASP A 127 -4.38 -2.34 5.27
CA ASP A 127 -3.48 -2.67 6.40
C ASP A 127 -4.20 -2.95 7.72
N GLY A 128 -5.41 -3.46 7.64
CA GLY A 128 -6.21 -3.80 8.80
C GLY A 128 -7.38 -4.70 8.46
N GLU A 129 -8.05 -5.18 9.49
CA GLU A 129 -9.26 -5.98 9.36
C GLU A 129 -10.19 -5.71 10.54
N PRO A 130 -11.51 -5.87 10.38
CA PRO A 130 -12.44 -5.87 11.51
C PRO A 130 -12.27 -7.14 12.35
N THR A 131 -12.71 -7.11 13.60
CA THR A 131 -12.67 -8.28 14.50
C THR A 131 -13.41 -9.49 13.93
N THR A 132 -14.45 -9.24 13.14
CA THR A 132 -15.21 -10.25 12.39
C THR A 132 -15.50 -9.71 11.00
N MET A 133 -15.20 -10.50 9.97
CA MET A 133 -15.48 -10.11 8.56
C MET A 133 -16.98 -10.31 8.25
N ALA A 134 -17.56 -9.34 7.55
CA ALA A 134 -18.90 -9.43 6.96
C ALA A 134 -18.82 -9.39 5.43
N ASP A 135 -19.84 -9.90 4.75
CA ASP A 135 -19.90 -10.00 3.28
C ASP A 135 -19.85 -8.65 2.54
N ASN A 136 -19.94 -7.54 3.25
CA ASN A 136 -19.80 -6.17 2.72
C ASN A 136 -18.47 -5.51 3.06
N THR A 137 -17.46 -6.24 3.54
CA THR A 137 -16.14 -5.72 3.88
C THR A 137 -15.04 -6.50 3.19
N LEU A 138 -14.10 -5.80 2.55
CA LEU A 138 -12.87 -6.33 1.98
C LEU A 138 -11.68 -5.79 2.77
N ALA A 139 -10.82 -6.67 3.26
CA ALA A 139 -9.55 -6.30 3.90
C ALA A 139 -8.39 -6.56 2.94
N ILE A 140 -7.49 -5.59 2.79
CA ILE A 140 -6.33 -5.68 1.90
C ILE A 140 -5.06 -5.42 2.70
N TYR A 141 -4.18 -6.41 2.73
CA TYR A 141 -2.84 -6.35 3.28
C TYR A 141 -1.80 -6.34 2.18
N PHE A 142 -0.56 -6.01 2.56
CA PHE A 142 0.58 -6.02 1.67
C PHE A 142 1.72 -6.83 2.29
N ALA A 143 2.60 -7.34 1.43
CA ALA A 143 3.83 -8.03 1.83
C ALA A 143 4.98 -7.02 1.98
N GLU A 144 4.89 -6.14 2.99
CA GLU A 144 5.83 -5.04 3.21
C GLU A 144 7.27 -5.52 3.39
N GLU A 145 7.45 -6.70 3.97
CA GLU A 145 8.77 -7.32 4.13
C GLU A 145 9.46 -7.54 2.80
N GLN A 146 8.71 -7.83 1.72
CA GLN A 146 9.30 -8.04 0.40
C GLN A 146 9.81 -6.73 -0.21
N ALA A 147 9.04 -5.65 -0.08
CA ALA A 147 9.50 -4.32 -0.54
C ALA A 147 10.67 -3.81 0.31
N GLY A 148 10.59 -3.97 1.64
CA GLY A 148 11.69 -3.67 2.56
C GLY A 148 12.97 -4.44 2.22
N PHE A 149 12.86 -5.71 1.85
CA PHE A 149 13.99 -6.54 1.45
C PHE A 149 14.72 -6.01 0.21
N LEU A 150 13.97 -5.64 -0.81
CA LEU A 150 14.54 -5.03 -2.02
C LEU A 150 15.19 -3.69 -1.71
N ALA A 151 14.57 -2.87 -0.85
CA ALA A 151 15.15 -1.61 -0.36
C ALA A 151 16.46 -1.83 0.40
N GLY A 152 16.53 -2.88 1.23
CA GLY A 152 17.75 -3.27 1.95
C GLY A 152 18.88 -3.69 1.02
N ILE A 153 18.58 -4.42 -0.04
CA ILE A 153 19.56 -4.77 -1.08
C ILE A 153 20.06 -3.51 -1.79
N ALA A 154 19.16 -2.62 -2.21
CA ALA A 154 19.51 -1.37 -2.85
C ALA A 154 20.41 -0.52 -1.96
N ALA A 155 20.07 -0.38 -0.67
CA ALA A 155 20.89 0.32 0.31
C ALA A 155 22.29 -0.28 0.45
N ALA A 156 22.39 -1.60 0.61
CA ALA A 156 23.68 -2.28 0.79
C ALA A 156 24.59 -2.20 -0.44
N LEU A 157 24.03 -2.17 -1.64
CA LEU A 157 24.78 -2.05 -2.88
C LEU A 157 25.20 -0.60 -3.20
N GLN A 158 24.51 0.40 -2.64
CA GLN A 158 24.74 1.83 -2.95
C GLN A 158 25.42 2.59 -1.82
N SER A 159 25.46 2.08 -0.58
CA SER A 159 26.12 2.74 0.53
C SER A 159 27.64 2.86 0.28
N GLU A 160 28.17 4.07 0.46
CA GLU A 160 29.62 4.36 0.36
C GLU A 160 30.29 4.28 1.73
N THR A 161 29.55 4.52 2.82
CA THR A 161 30.11 4.48 4.18
C THR A 161 30.04 3.09 4.81
N GLY A 162 29.23 2.19 4.23
CA GLY A 162 28.94 0.88 4.81
C GLY A 162 27.97 0.95 6.00
N LYS A 163 27.28 2.08 6.21
CA LYS A 163 26.34 2.28 7.31
C LYS A 163 25.02 2.79 6.80
N VAL A 164 23.96 2.03 7.09
CA VAL A 164 22.59 2.38 6.73
C VAL A 164 21.70 2.36 7.98
N ALA A 165 20.49 2.93 7.89
CA ALA A 165 19.57 2.96 9.01
C ALA A 165 18.12 2.79 8.58
N PHE A 166 17.25 2.54 9.59
CA PHE A 166 15.82 2.49 9.45
C PHE A 166 15.13 3.44 10.44
N ILE A 167 14.15 4.19 9.96
CA ILE A 167 13.22 4.99 10.76
C ILE A 167 11.79 4.52 10.45
N GLY A 168 11.12 3.91 11.44
CA GLY A 168 9.70 3.64 11.39
C GLY A 168 8.90 4.78 12.02
N GLY A 169 7.66 4.99 11.61
CA GLY A 169 6.74 5.89 12.29
C GLY A 169 6.36 5.33 13.66
N MET A 170 5.31 4.55 13.72
CA MET A 170 4.91 3.79 14.91
C MET A 170 5.31 2.32 14.77
N LYS A 171 5.51 1.63 15.90
CA LYS A 171 5.76 0.20 15.91
C LYS A 171 4.45 -0.57 15.68
N LEU A 172 4.16 -0.83 14.41
CA LEU A 172 2.95 -1.49 13.92
C LEU A 172 3.32 -2.62 12.96
N PRO A 173 2.47 -3.65 12.79
CA PRO A 173 2.82 -4.83 11.99
C PRO A 173 3.32 -4.51 10.57
N ALA A 174 2.69 -3.58 9.84
CA ALA A 174 3.13 -3.19 8.50
C ALA A 174 4.52 -2.50 8.52
N VAL A 175 4.74 -1.58 9.50
CA VAL A 175 6.02 -0.86 9.65
C VAL A 175 7.13 -1.80 10.13
N GLU A 176 6.81 -2.74 11.03
CA GLU A 176 7.75 -3.78 11.48
C GLU A 176 8.17 -4.68 10.31
N ARG A 177 7.23 -5.13 9.46
CA ARG A 177 7.55 -5.93 8.27
C ARG A 177 8.47 -5.22 7.29
N PHE A 178 8.24 -3.93 7.00
CA PHE A 178 9.18 -3.13 6.22
C PHE A 178 10.60 -3.15 6.82
N GLY A 179 10.71 -2.90 8.12
CA GLY A 179 11.98 -2.87 8.81
C GLY A 179 12.69 -4.23 8.87
N TRP A 180 11.95 -5.30 9.12
CA TRP A 180 12.49 -6.68 9.13
C TRP A 180 12.99 -7.09 7.73
N GLY A 181 12.19 -6.81 6.71
CA GLY A 181 12.60 -7.01 5.33
C GLY A 181 13.87 -6.25 4.99
N TYR A 182 13.95 -4.97 5.39
CA TYR A 182 15.13 -4.14 5.16
C TYR A 182 16.41 -4.72 5.78
N VAL A 183 16.35 -5.13 7.04
CA VAL A 183 17.49 -5.77 7.72
C VAL A 183 17.88 -7.07 7.02
N ALA A 184 16.91 -7.91 6.67
CA ALA A 184 17.15 -9.15 5.93
C ALA A 184 17.76 -8.89 4.54
N GLY A 185 17.30 -7.85 3.84
CA GLY A 185 17.84 -7.46 2.52
C GLY A 185 19.30 -7.02 2.58
N VAL A 186 19.67 -6.23 3.60
CA VAL A 186 21.09 -5.86 3.85
C VAL A 186 21.93 -7.12 4.11
N ALA A 187 21.46 -8.01 4.97
CA ALA A 187 22.15 -9.26 5.28
C ALA A 187 22.31 -10.17 4.05
N TYR A 188 21.25 -10.28 3.24
CA TYR A 188 21.29 -11.02 1.97
C TYR A 188 22.30 -10.45 0.98
N ALA A 189 22.36 -9.12 0.84
CA ALA A 189 23.33 -8.48 -0.04
C ALA A 189 24.77 -8.72 0.43
N ASN A 190 25.01 -8.65 1.74
CA ASN A 190 26.33 -8.97 2.29
C ASN A 190 26.76 -10.40 1.97
N GLN A 191 25.84 -11.37 2.14
CA GLN A 191 26.13 -12.79 1.89
C GLN A 191 26.25 -13.09 0.38
N THR A 192 25.35 -12.53 -0.43
CA THR A 192 25.21 -12.93 -1.84
C THR A 192 26.11 -12.12 -2.78
N TYR A 193 26.27 -10.82 -2.49
CA TYR A 193 27.00 -9.88 -3.36
C TYR A 193 28.33 -9.41 -2.75
N GLY A 194 28.64 -9.84 -1.51
CA GLY A 194 29.93 -9.57 -0.87
C GLY A 194 30.07 -8.13 -0.37
N THR A 195 28.97 -7.43 -0.11
CA THR A 195 29.00 -6.14 0.59
C THR A 195 29.33 -6.34 2.08
N THR A 196 29.65 -5.27 2.80
CA THR A 196 29.99 -5.30 4.23
C THR A 196 29.26 -4.16 4.95
N VAL A 197 27.96 -4.02 4.67
CA VAL A 197 27.13 -2.93 5.18
C VAL A 197 26.44 -3.35 6.47
N GLU A 198 26.40 -2.47 7.46
CA GLU A 198 25.67 -2.65 8.69
C GLU A 198 24.42 -1.75 8.74
N VAL A 199 23.32 -2.25 9.30
CA VAL A 199 22.23 -1.40 9.76
C VAL A 199 22.66 -0.82 11.11
N ALA A 200 23.25 0.38 11.06
CA ALA A 200 23.93 0.99 12.22
C ALA A 200 22.96 1.65 13.23
N ASP A 201 21.73 1.92 12.80
CA ASP A 201 20.66 2.46 13.67
C ASP A 201 19.29 1.98 13.19
N TYR A 202 18.38 1.74 14.14
CA TYR A 202 17.02 1.27 13.89
C TYR A 202 16.08 1.82 14.95
N GLN A 203 15.20 2.75 14.56
CA GLN A 203 14.35 3.46 15.52
C GLN A 203 12.93 3.65 15.01
N TYR A 204 11.99 3.81 15.95
CA TYR A 204 10.64 4.29 15.72
C TYR A 204 10.48 5.70 16.28
N GLN A 205 9.88 6.60 15.49
CA GLN A 205 9.66 7.99 15.91
C GLN A 205 8.53 8.10 16.95
N GLY A 206 7.51 7.24 16.84
CA GLY A 206 6.37 7.18 17.77
C GLY A 206 5.09 7.82 17.22
N THR A 207 5.13 8.45 16.04
CA THR A 207 3.97 9.00 15.31
C THR A 207 4.21 8.94 13.81
N PHE A 208 3.21 9.34 12.99
CA PHE A 208 3.31 9.45 11.53
C PHE A 208 3.30 10.90 11.03
N ASP A 209 3.12 11.90 11.88
CA ASP A 209 2.88 13.31 11.53
C ASP A 209 3.93 14.30 12.03
N ASP A 210 4.89 13.90 12.87
CA ASP A 210 5.95 14.75 13.38
C ASP A 210 7.13 14.90 12.40
N VAL A 211 6.97 15.78 11.41
CA VAL A 211 8.01 16.10 10.41
C VAL A 211 9.31 16.57 11.06
N GLN A 212 9.22 17.38 12.13
CA GLN A 212 10.42 17.91 12.81
C GLN A 212 11.16 16.81 13.57
N GLY A 213 10.42 15.90 14.21
CA GLY A 213 10.99 14.72 14.87
C GLY A 213 11.74 13.84 13.87
N GLY A 214 11.17 13.60 12.69
CA GLY A 214 11.83 12.87 11.59
C GLY A 214 13.12 13.53 11.15
N GLN A 215 13.12 14.86 10.95
CA GLN A 215 14.31 15.62 10.58
C GLN A 215 15.42 15.54 11.64
N MET A 216 15.07 15.67 12.93
CA MET A 216 16.04 15.57 14.01
C MET A 216 16.65 14.17 14.14
N MET A 217 15.86 13.11 13.94
CA MET A 217 16.35 11.73 13.94
C MET A 217 17.34 11.51 12.80
N ALA A 218 16.99 11.94 11.58
CA ALA A 218 17.85 11.85 10.41
C ALA A 218 19.17 12.60 10.61
N ALA A 219 19.14 13.82 11.15
CA ALA A 219 20.34 14.59 11.47
C ALA A 219 21.27 13.82 12.40
N GLY A 220 20.73 13.24 13.48
CA GLY A 220 21.53 12.43 14.41
C GLY A 220 22.09 11.13 13.81
N MET A 221 21.43 10.56 12.80
CA MET A 221 21.90 9.38 12.08
C MET A 221 23.01 9.74 11.07
N TYR A 222 22.83 10.78 10.27
CA TYR A 222 23.86 11.28 9.34
C TYR A 222 25.13 11.72 10.09
N ASP A 223 25.00 12.36 11.26
CA ASP A 223 26.14 12.72 12.12
C ASP A 223 26.98 11.50 12.60
N LYS A 224 26.38 10.31 12.63
CA LYS A 224 27.08 9.04 12.92
C LYS A 224 27.75 8.41 11.69
N GLY A 225 27.68 9.07 10.53
CA GLY A 225 28.25 8.62 9.27
C GLY A 225 27.38 7.60 8.53
N ILE A 226 26.10 7.51 8.85
CA ILE A 226 25.12 6.78 8.04
C ILE A 226 24.87 7.59 6.77
N ASP A 227 24.84 6.94 5.61
CA ASP A 227 24.65 7.62 4.33
C ASP A 227 23.30 7.30 3.65
N ILE A 228 22.62 6.24 4.08
CA ILE A 228 21.30 5.88 3.55
C ILE A 228 20.34 5.57 4.71
N ILE A 229 19.19 6.24 4.74
CA ILE A 229 18.12 5.99 5.70
C ILE A 229 16.89 5.51 4.97
N PHE A 230 16.39 4.31 5.29
CA PHE A 230 15.06 3.89 4.88
C PHE A 230 14.03 4.39 5.90
N THR A 231 12.98 5.06 5.42
CA THR A 231 11.92 5.60 6.27
C THR A 231 10.54 5.03 5.89
N ALA A 232 9.92 4.29 6.83
CA ALA A 232 8.56 3.79 6.72
C ALA A 232 7.67 4.55 7.74
N ALA A 233 7.37 5.84 7.43
CA ALA A 233 6.91 6.75 8.48
C ALA A 233 6.00 7.91 8.00
N ALA A 234 5.40 7.83 6.82
CA ALA A 234 4.52 8.86 6.25
C ALA A 234 5.13 10.28 6.35
N ALA A 235 4.43 11.28 6.93
CA ALA A 235 4.94 12.65 6.99
C ALA A 235 6.24 12.82 7.82
N VAL A 236 6.53 11.92 8.76
CA VAL A 236 7.85 11.87 9.42
C VAL A 236 8.95 11.64 8.38
N GLY A 237 8.70 10.81 7.36
CA GLY A 237 9.61 10.59 6.24
C GLY A 237 9.91 11.84 5.43
N ASN A 238 8.96 12.76 5.29
CA ASN A 238 9.19 14.07 4.67
C ASN A 238 10.23 14.88 5.45
N GLY A 239 10.27 14.72 6.78
CA GLY A 239 11.32 15.31 7.63
C GLY A 239 12.70 14.74 7.33
N VAL A 240 12.78 13.42 7.12
CA VAL A 240 14.04 12.73 6.74
C VAL A 240 14.53 13.23 5.38
N ILE A 241 13.64 13.36 4.39
CA ILE A 241 13.94 13.90 3.06
C ILE A 241 14.42 15.35 3.17
N ASN A 242 13.78 16.19 4.00
CA ASN A 242 14.20 17.56 4.19
C ASN A 242 15.62 17.67 4.78
N GLU A 243 15.97 16.81 5.74
CA GLU A 243 17.33 16.76 6.27
C GLU A 243 18.35 16.30 5.22
N ALA A 244 18.02 15.26 4.45
CA ALA A 244 18.90 14.82 3.38
C ALA A 244 19.17 15.91 2.35
N LYS A 245 18.16 16.71 1.98
CA LYS A 245 18.31 17.89 1.11
C LYS A 245 19.27 18.90 1.73
N ALA A 246 19.07 19.27 2.99
CA ALA A 246 19.92 20.23 3.68
C ALA A 246 21.38 19.76 3.75
N ARG A 247 21.63 18.48 3.98
CA ARG A 247 22.97 17.87 3.99
C ARG A 247 23.61 17.91 2.61
N THR A 248 22.84 17.52 1.58
CA THR A 248 23.33 17.52 0.19
C THR A 248 23.67 18.96 -0.28
N GLU A 249 22.93 19.98 0.11
CA GLU A 249 23.24 21.38 -0.17
C GLU A 249 24.58 21.83 0.45
N THR A 250 25.02 21.21 1.54
CA THR A 250 26.33 21.46 2.16
C THR A 250 27.46 20.56 1.63
N GLY A 251 27.14 19.69 0.66
CA GLY A 251 28.11 18.85 -0.04
C GLY A 251 28.28 17.46 0.54
N GLU A 252 27.41 17.03 1.48
CA GLU A 252 27.36 15.66 1.94
C GLU A 252 26.63 14.77 0.91
N LYS A 253 27.06 13.54 0.75
CA LYS A 253 26.40 12.56 -0.12
C LYS A 253 25.57 11.60 0.73
N VAL A 254 24.30 11.92 0.88
CA VAL A 254 23.34 11.14 1.67
C VAL A 254 22.07 10.90 0.88
N TYR A 255 21.39 9.80 1.19
CA TYR A 255 20.16 9.40 0.53
C TYR A 255 19.08 8.96 1.52
N VAL A 256 17.84 8.99 1.03
CA VAL A 256 16.67 8.44 1.69
C VAL A 256 16.07 7.35 0.79
N ILE A 257 15.61 6.26 1.38
CA ILE A 257 14.69 5.34 0.71
C ILE A 257 13.30 5.69 1.22
N GLY A 258 12.40 6.00 0.29
CA GLY A 258 11.01 6.35 0.55
C GLY A 258 10.12 5.12 0.77
N VAL A 259 8.81 5.35 1.00
CA VAL A 259 7.85 4.29 1.31
C VAL A 259 6.50 4.55 0.65
N ASP A 260 5.74 3.48 0.45
CA ASP A 260 4.36 3.42 -0.07
C ASP A 260 4.24 3.82 -1.54
N VAL A 261 4.62 5.05 -1.88
CA VAL A 261 4.60 5.60 -3.25
C VAL A 261 6.02 5.90 -3.72
N ASP A 262 6.19 6.17 -5.02
CA ASP A 262 7.46 6.69 -5.51
C ASP A 262 7.66 8.13 -5.05
N GLN A 263 8.59 8.34 -4.11
CA GLN A 263 8.90 9.65 -3.53
C GLN A 263 10.09 10.34 -4.21
N TYR A 264 10.51 9.91 -5.41
CA TYR A 264 11.65 10.51 -6.11
C TYR A 264 11.50 12.02 -6.27
N ASP A 265 10.32 12.48 -6.66
CA ASP A 265 10.04 13.90 -6.88
C ASP A 265 10.02 14.73 -5.57
N ASP A 266 9.66 14.11 -4.44
CA ASP A 266 9.71 14.77 -3.12
C ASP A 266 11.17 15.06 -2.69
N GLY A 267 12.11 14.26 -3.19
CA GLY A 267 13.55 14.43 -2.98
C GLY A 267 14.24 15.41 -3.92
N LEU A 268 13.54 15.97 -4.92
CA LEU A 268 14.18 16.82 -5.94
C LEU A 268 14.86 18.08 -5.34
N MET A 269 16.08 18.32 -5.82
CA MET A 269 16.92 19.47 -5.57
C MET A 269 16.80 20.50 -6.70
N ASN A 270 17.31 21.71 -6.48
CA ASN A 270 17.26 22.80 -7.47
C ASN A 270 18.06 22.48 -8.77
N ASP A 271 19.01 21.57 -8.72
CA ASP A 271 19.81 21.14 -9.86
C ASP A 271 19.18 19.96 -10.65
N GLY A 272 18.00 19.50 -10.22
CA GLY A 272 17.27 18.39 -10.83
C GLY A 272 17.70 17.00 -10.37
N THR A 273 18.65 16.90 -9.44
CA THR A 273 18.95 15.62 -8.76
C THR A 273 17.95 15.35 -7.63
N SER A 274 17.87 14.12 -7.15
CA SER A 274 17.03 13.77 -6.01
C SER A 274 17.86 13.15 -4.89
N VAL A 275 17.52 13.44 -3.64
CA VAL A 275 18.08 12.75 -2.47
C VAL A 275 17.35 11.44 -2.18
N VAL A 276 16.26 11.12 -2.88
CA VAL A 276 15.59 9.83 -2.77
C VAL A 276 16.30 8.82 -3.69
N LEU A 277 16.87 7.79 -3.08
CA LEU A 277 17.58 6.73 -3.77
C LEU A 277 16.61 5.86 -4.57
N THR A 278 15.58 5.42 -3.93
CA THR A 278 14.43 4.62 -4.41
C THR A 278 13.31 4.68 -3.36
N SER A 279 12.22 3.95 -3.57
CA SER A 279 11.13 3.81 -2.60
C SER A 279 10.69 2.36 -2.45
N ALA A 280 10.39 1.92 -1.23
CA ALA A 280 9.74 0.63 -0.99
C ALA A 280 8.23 0.80 -1.23
N VAL A 281 7.80 0.52 -2.46
CA VAL A 281 6.45 0.81 -2.94
C VAL A 281 5.46 -0.25 -2.50
N LYS A 282 4.31 0.22 -2.03
CA LYS A 282 3.04 -0.54 -1.91
C LYS A 282 2.09 0.01 -2.97
N ARG A 283 1.55 -0.85 -3.81
CA ARG A 283 0.60 -0.44 -4.86
C ARG A 283 -0.80 -0.19 -4.28
N ILE A 284 -0.86 0.73 -3.31
CA ILE A 284 -2.08 1.12 -2.59
C ILE A 284 -3.09 1.74 -3.56
N ASP A 285 -2.60 2.52 -4.51
CA ASP A 285 -3.34 3.11 -5.61
C ASP A 285 -4.07 2.04 -6.45
N VAL A 286 -3.34 1.01 -6.85
CA VAL A 286 -3.88 -0.11 -7.64
C VAL A 286 -4.86 -0.95 -6.81
N ALA A 287 -4.49 -1.30 -5.57
CA ALA A 287 -5.36 -2.07 -4.68
C ALA A 287 -6.71 -1.38 -4.44
N THR A 288 -6.67 -0.06 -4.21
CA THR A 288 -7.86 0.76 -4.01
C THR A 288 -8.68 0.84 -5.30
N TYR A 289 -8.04 1.14 -6.43
CA TYR A 289 -8.69 1.19 -7.74
C TYR A 289 -9.39 -0.14 -8.09
N ASP A 290 -8.68 -1.26 -7.94
CA ASP A 290 -9.21 -2.58 -8.29
C ASP A 290 -10.38 -3.00 -7.39
N ALA A 291 -10.33 -2.67 -6.09
CA ALA A 291 -11.45 -2.89 -5.17
C ALA A 291 -12.71 -2.10 -5.58
N LEU A 292 -12.55 -0.82 -5.95
CA LEU A 292 -13.63 0.03 -6.43
C LEU A 292 -14.18 -0.46 -7.78
N LYS A 293 -13.32 -0.87 -8.69
CA LYS A 293 -13.68 -1.45 -9.98
C LYS A 293 -14.48 -2.74 -9.79
N ALA A 294 -14.01 -3.65 -8.93
CA ALA A 294 -14.73 -4.87 -8.61
C ALA A 294 -16.12 -4.58 -8.04
N TYR A 295 -16.25 -3.54 -7.19
CA TYR A 295 -17.53 -3.09 -6.68
C TYR A 295 -18.45 -2.57 -7.81
N GLY A 296 -17.99 -1.66 -8.66
CA GLY A 296 -18.76 -1.10 -9.76
C GLY A 296 -19.23 -2.15 -10.78
N GLU A 297 -18.41 -3.19 -11.01
CA GLU A 297 -18.73 -4.33 -11.87
C GLU A 297 -19.65 -5.38 -11.20
N GLY A 298 -20.00 -5.21 -9.92
CA GLY A 298 -20.83 -6.18 -9.16
C GLY A 298 -20.06 -7.44 -8.73
N ASN A 299 -18.73 -7.37 -8.69
CA ASN A 299 -17.82 -8.48 -8.35
C ASN A 299 -17.05 -8.21 -7.04
N PHE A 300 -17.61 -7.38 -6.15
CA PHE A 300 -16.97 -7.02 -4.88
C PHE A 300 -16.61 -8.27 -4.06
N GLN A 301 -15.38 -8.35 -3.60
CA GLN A 301 -14.87 -9.49 -2.85
C GLN A 301 -15.12 -9.34 -1.34
N GLY A 302 -16.36 -9.04 -0.96
CA GLY A 302 -16.74 -8.91 0.45
C GLY A 302 -16.59 -10.22 1.21
N GLY A 303 -16.18 -10.12 2.46
CA GLY A 303 -15.88 -11.27 3.32
C GLY A 303 -14.43 -11.79 3.16
N GLU A 304 -13.65 -11.27 2.21
CA GLU A 304 -12.31 -11.74 1.92
C GLU A 304 -11.22 -10.87 2.58
N ILE A 305 -10.11 -11.53 2.92
CA ILE A 305 -8.85 -10.91 3.30
C ILE A 305 -7.84 -11.26 2.21
N ILE A 306 -7.32 -10.26 1.51
CA ILE A 306 -6.34 -10.47 0.44
C ILE A 306 -5.00 -9.84 0.81
N THR A 307 -3.91 -10.42 0.29
CA THR A 307 -2.57 -9.85 0.45
C THR A 307 -1.96 -9.56 -0.92
N MET A 308 -1.57 -8.32 -1.12
CA MET A 308 -0.85 -7.85 -2.30
C MET A 308 0.65 -8.07 -2.08
N ASP A 309 1.25 -8.92 -2.90
CA ASP A 309 2.65 -9.34 -2.79
C ASP A 309 3.42 -9.17 -4.12
N ALA A 310 4.64 -9.66 -4.19
CA ALA A 310 5.43 -9.65 -5.42
C ALA A 310 4.78 -10.43 -6.56
N LYS A 311 4.03 -11.53 -6.28
CA LYS A 311 3.36 -12.33 -7.32
C LYS A 311 2.24 -11.56 -8.00
N THR A 312 1.56 -10.72 -7.24
CA THR A 312 0.48 -9.86 -7.72
C THR A 312 1.00 -8.50 -8.22
N ASN A 313 2.32 -8.25 -8.18
CA ASN A 313 2.93 -6.94 -8.37
C ASN A 313 2.38 -5.86 -7.42
N GLY A 314 1.94 -6.28 -6.24
CA GLY A 314 1.35 -5.40 -5.23
C GLY A 314 2.39 -4.63 -4.41
N ILE A 315 3.66 -5.05 -4.47
CA ILE A 315 4.81 -4.40 -3.83
C ILE A 315 6.03 -4.42 -4.75
N GLY A 316 7.01 -3.59 -4.46
CA GLY A 316 8.29 -3.59 -5.19
C GLY A 316 9.10 -2.34 -4.95
N LEU A 317 9.99 -2.01 -5.89
CA LEU A 317 10.57 -0.68 -6.06
C LEU A 317 9.94 -0.01 -7.28
N PRO A 318 10.08 1.32 -7.48
CA PRO A 318 9.64 2.00 -8.69
C PRO A 318 10.24 1.36 -9.95
N GLU A 319 9.51 1.42 -11.07
CA GLU A 319 10.00 0.95 -12.37
C GLU A 319 11.25 1.73 -12.83
N THR A 320 11.35 2.99 -12.43
CA THR A 320 12.45 3.87 -12.78
C THR A 320 13.12 4.38 -11.51
N ASN A 321 14.41 4.08 -11.35
CA ASN A 321 15.21 4.47 -10.19
C ASN A 321 16.48 5.21 -10.66
N PRO A 322 16.40 6.52 -10.96
CA PRO A 322 17.53 7.26 -11.57
C PRO A 322 18.81 7.28 -10.73
N ASN A 323 18.67 7.11 -9.40
CA ASN A 323 19.79 7.12 -8.47
C ASN A 323 20.43 5.75 -8.23
N LEU A 324 19.81 4.66 -8.69
CA LEU A 324 20.42 3.34 -8.66
C LEU A 324 21.40 3.17 -9.81
N THR A 325 22.54 2.54 -9.56
CA THR A 325 23.41 2.09 -10.66
C THR A 325 22.71 0.97 -11.44
N THR A 326 23.05 0.82 -12.72
CA THR A 326 22.52 -0.29 -13.53
C THR A 326 22.75 -1.65 -12.88
N GLU A 327 23.94 -1.86 -12.30
CA GLU A 327 24.27 -3.11 -11.60
C GLU A 327 23.36 -3.35 -10.38
N THR A 328 23.07 -2.30 -9.60
CA THR A 328 22.16 -2.40 -8.46
C THR A 328 20.74 -2.72 -8.92
N GLN A 329 20.25 -2.04 -9.95
CA GLN A 329 18.92 -2.30 -10.50
C GLN A 329 18.80 -3.76 -10.99
N GLU A 330 19.77 -4.25 -11.76
CA GLU A 330 19.77 -5.63 -12.25
C GLU A 330 19.71 -6.66 -11.10
N LYS A 331 20.48 -6.45 -10.02
CA LYS A 331 20.47 -7.35 -8.85
C LYS A 331 19.16 -7.30 -8.07
N VAL A 332 18.55 -6.13 -7.94
CA VAL A 332 17.22 -5.95 -7.34
C VAL A 332 16.18 -6.67 -8.17
N ASP A 333 16.17 -6.48 -9.50
CA ASP A 333 15.21 -7.10 -10.40
C ASP A 333 15.32 -8.63 -10.40
N GLU A 334 16.54 -9.17 -10.45
CA GLU A 334 16.78 -10.61 -10.33
C GLU A 334 16.26 -11.17 -9.00
N THR A 335 16.41 -10.40 -7.92
CA THR A 335 15.93 -10.82 -6.59
C THR A 335 14.42 -10.72 -6.50
N PHE A 336 13.81 -9.70 -7.07
CA PHE A 336 12.36 -9.57 -7.17
C PHE A 336 11.73 -10.79 -7.87
N VAL A 337 12.30 -11.21 -9.01
CA VAL A 337 11.85 -12.43 -9.71
C VAL A 337 11.96 -13.67 -8.82
N LYS A 338 13.04 -13.84 -8.05
CA LYS A 338 13.17 -14.97 -7.12
C LYS A 338 12.08 -14.97 -6.05
N ILE A 339 11.68 -13.80 -5.55
CA ILE A 339 10.56 -13.65 -4.59
C ILE A 339 9.24 -14.00 -5.28
N GLN A 340 8.99 -13.47 -6.49
CA GLN A 340 7.79 -13.76 -7.28
C GLN A 340 7.60 -15.26 -7.54
N GLU A 341 8.68 -15.96 -7.86
CA GLU A 341 8.68 -17.39 -8.13
C GLU A 341 8.60 -18.23 -6.84
N GLY A 342 8.74 -17.62 -5.65
CA GLY A 342 8.79 -18.33 -4.37
C GLY A 342 10.11 -19.05 -4.12
N ASN A 343 11.16 -18.75 -4.89
CA ASN A 343 12.50 -19.29 -4.75
C ASN A 343 13.30 -18.60 -3.63
N LEU A 344 12.82 -17.45 -3.17
CA LEU A 344 13.36 -16.70 -2.05
C LEU A 344 12.21 -16.28 -1.13
N ILE A 345 12.27 -16.73 0.12
CA ILE A 345 11.28 -16.40 1.15
C ILE A 345 11.87 -15.32 2.04
N VAL A 346 11.15 -14.21 2.16
CA VAL A 346 11.52 -13.09 3.02
C VAL A 346 10.88 -13.28 4.40
N PRO A 347 11.61 -13.06 5.52
CA PRO A 347 11.06 -13.23 6.86
C PRO A 347 9.95 -12.20 7.14
N VAL A 348 8.82 -12.66 7.71
CA VAL A 348 7.63 -11.86 8.03
C VAL A 348 7.46 -11.59 9.52
N THR A 349 8.27 -12.25 10.37
CA THR A 349 8.26 -12.07 11.81
C THR A 349 9.66 -11.85 12.36
N ALA A 350 9.76 -11.29 13.58
CA ALA A 350 11.05 -11.10 14.22
C ALA A 350 11.82 -12.42 14.47
N ASP A 351 11.10 -13.51 14.78
CA ASP A 351 11.73 -14.82 14.99
C ASP A 351 12.24 -15.43 13.68
N GLU A 352 11.52 -15.24 12.57
CA GLU A 352 11.99 -15.63 11.24
C GLU A 352 13.19 -14.80 10.80
N LEU A 353 13.21 -13.50 11.13
CA LEU A 353 14.36 -12.64 10.87
C LEU A 353 15.59 -13.11 11.66
N ASP A 354 15.44 -13.47 12.96
CA ASP A 354 16.54 -14.03 13.75
C ASP A 354 17.11 -15.30 13.11
N ALA A 355 16.25 -16.19 12.64
CA ALA A 355 16.68 -17.40 11.95
C ALA A 355 17.42 -17.07 10.64
N PHE A 356 16.87 -16.18 9.83
CA PHE A 356 17.47 -15.71 8.58
C PHE A 356 18.86 -15.09 8.80
N LEU A 357 18.99 -14.22 9.80
CA LEU A 357 20.25 -13.57 10.15
C LEU A 357 21.29 -14.60 10.66
N SER A 358 20.87 -15.57 11.47
CA SER A 358 21.74 -16.64 11.95
C SER A 358 22.28 -17.49 10.80
N ASP A 359 21.45 -17.84 9.83
CA ASP A 359 21.84 -18.58 8.64
C ASP A 359 22.80 -17.76 7.73
N ALA A 360 22.67 -16.45 7.74
CA ALA A 360 23.58 -15.53 7.05
C ALA A 360 24.88 -15.25 7.86
N GLY A 361 25.04 -15.81 9.04
CA GLY A 361 26.23 -15.66 9.89
C GLY A 361 26.27 -14.38 10.74
N TYR A 362 25.09 -13.75 10.96
CA TYR A 362 24.95 -12.57 11.83
C TYR A 362 24.57 -13.00 13.25
N GLU A 363 25.07 -12.28 14.26
CA GLU A 363 24.57 -12.44 15.62
C GLU A 363 23.19 -11.81 15.75
N ALA A 364 22.19 -12.63 16.03
CA ALA A 364 20.83 -12.17 16.29
C ALA A 364 20.81 -11.21 17.50
N GLY A 365 20.06 -10.11 17.39
CA GLY A 365 19.81 -9.18 18.50
C GLY A 365 20.82 -8.04 18.66
N SER A 366 21.69 -7.79 17.69
CA SER A 366 22.54 -6.59 17.65
C SER A 366 21.74 -5.30 17.36
N LEU A 367 20.54 -5.43 16.79
CA LEU A 367 19.64 -4.33 16.44
C LEU A 367 18.35 -4.37 17.25
N ASN A 368 17.82 -3.20 17.60
CA ASN A 368 16.57 -3.08 18.38
C ASN A 368 15.32 -3.15 17.48
N TYR A 369 15.18 -4.23 16.69
CA TYR A 369 14.02 -4.45 15.81
C TYR A 369 12.88 -5.27 16.46
N LYS A 370 13.05 -5.69 17.72
CA LYS A 370 12.04 -6.42 18.52
C LYS A 370 11.15 -5.50 19.35
#